data_0d188d62d93540b7e496465425392c0c
#
_entry.id   0d188d62d93540b7e496465425392c0c
#
_cell.length_a   1.000
_cell.length_b   1.000
_cell.length_c   1.000
_cell.angle_alpha   90.00
_cell.angle_beta   90.00
_cell.angle_gamma   90.00
#
_symmetry.space_group_name_H-M   'P 1'
#
loop_
_entity.id
_entity.type
_entity.pdbx_description
1 polymer ?
#
loop_
_entity_poly.entity_id
_entity_poly.type
_entity_poly.pdbx_seq_one_letter_code
_entity_poly.pdbx_strand_id
1 'polypeptide(L)'
;MKNTAGNLAFNRNFMLGKAGCMAVSILIVFGAVYTLASRARSQQSPDGAPSYEYDVASIKPNISGTNMVRLMFIPSGLSGTNVTLEMLIRSAYGIEENQISGGPSWLRSDHYDIDAKMDSPTADAFHKLGEDERRLATQHMLQALLADRFKLALHHDSKELSIYALVVAKNGPKLRQAKPDDTYPNGIKGPDGIARAGMMRMGRGQLTSQGLPLSALARLLNSQLDRTVVDKTGLPGNYDFTLQWTPDESQGAMFRGPDTGPQGSAPSPDASGPSLFTALQEQLGLKLESQKGSVEIYIIDHAEKPSEN
;
A
#
# COMPACT_ATOMS: atom_id res chain seq x y z
N MET A 1 -3.55 -41.76 -56.10
CA MET A 1 -4.91 -42.41 -56.16
C MET A 1 -5.82 -41.51 -55.35
N LYS A 2 -6.57 -40.72 -56.04
CA LYS A 2 -8.02 -40.63 -56.10
C LYS A 2 -8.66 -40.09 -54.85
N ASN A 3 -9.07 -38.81 -54.88
CA ASN A 3 -10.42 -38.30 -55.25
C ASN A 3 -11.41 -38.48 -54.09
N THR A 4 -12.26 -37.58 -53.67
CA THR A 4 -13.09 -36.54 -54.30
C THR A 4 -13.74 -35.77 -53.15
N ALA A 5 -13.80 -34.46 -53.04
CA ALA A 5 -14.73 -33.49 -53.58
C ALA A 5 -16.22 -33.77 -53.31
N GLY A 6 -16.90 -32.83 -52.75
CA GLY A 6 -18.37 -32.83 -52.62
C GLY A 6 -18.88 -31.51 -52.01
N ASN A 7 -19.03 -30.54 -52.86
CA ASN A 7 -19.82 -29.30 -52.76
C ASN A 7 -21.33 -29.57 -52.69
N LEU A 8 -22.07 -28.59 -52.22
CA LEU A 8 -23.30 -27.97 -52.73
C LEU A 8 -24.10 -27.42 -51.54
N ALA A 9 -24.25 -26.17 -51.36
CA ALA A 9 -24.93 -25.10 -52.09
C ALA A 9 -26.45 -25.02 -51.83
N PHE A 10 -26.83 -23.85 -51.34
CA PHE A 10 -27.98 -23.04 -51.75
C PHE A 10 -29.42 -23.55 -51.43
N ASN A 11 -30.19 -22.78 -50.65
CA ASN A 11 -31.37 -22.14 -51.26
C ASN A 11 -31.94 -21.01 -50.38
N ARG A 12 -32.21 -19.91 -51.06
CA ARG A 12 -33.03 -18.73 -50.74
C ARG A 12 -34.48 -19.06 -50.99
N ASN A 13 -35.36 -18.38 -50.31
CA ASN A 13 -36.53 -17.63 -50.76
C ASN A 13 -37.55 -17.54 -49.61
N PHE A 14 -37.97 -16.36 -49.20
CA PHE A 14 -38.85 -15.36 -49.78
C PHE A 14 -40.34 -15.59 -49.42
N MET A 15 -40.98 -14.63 -48.81
CA MET A 15 -42.25 -13.92 -48.99
C MET A 15 -42.79 -13.45 -47.63
N LEU A 16 -42.87 -12.20 -47.38
CA LEU A 16 -43.95 -11.19 -47.54
C LEU A 16 -45.36 -11.63 -47.13
N GLY A 17 -45.93 -10.97 -46.17
CA GLY A 17 -47.36 -11.00 -45.88
C GLY A 17 -47.78 -9.90 -44.90
N LYS A 18 -48.45 -8.95 -45.41
CA LYS A 18 -48.95 -7.67 -44.94
C LYS A 18 -50.12 -7.73 -43.97
N ALA A 19 -50.25 -6.63 -43.21
CA ALA A 19 -51.49 -5.92 -42.78
C ALA A 19 -52.26 -6.59 -41.62
N GLY A 20 -52.79 -5.91 -40.70
CA GLY A 20 -53.20 -4.55 -40.49
C GLY A 20 -54.01 -4.38 -39.23
N CYS A 21 -54.14 -3.17 -38.85
CA CYS A 21 -55.26 -2.49 -38.20
C CYS A 21 -55.57 -2.64 -36.70
N MET A 22 -55.37 -1.55 -36.02
CA MET A 22 -56.34 -0.76 -35.20
C MET A 22 -56.91 -1.47 -33.96
N ALA A 23 -56.87 -0.94 -32.81
CA ALA A 23 -57.29 0.33 -32.23
C ALA A 23 -57.58 0.19 -30.72
N VAL A 24 -57.44 1.31 -30.02
CA VAL A 24 -58.24 1.82 -28.91
C VAL A 24 -57.80 1.50 -27.48
N SER A 25 -57.15 2.48 -26.94
CA SER A 25 -57.27 3.17 -25.63
C SER A 25 -58.13 2.53 -24.54
N ILE A 26 -57.51 2.35 -23.33
CA ILE A 26 -58.12 2.76 -22.06
C ILE A 26 -57.03 3.14 -21.07
N LEU A 27 -57.05 4.39 -20.63
CA LEU A 27 -56.37 4.96 -19.47
C LEU A 27 -56.91 4.32 -18.17
N ILE A 28 -56.02 3.76 -17.36
CA ILE A 28 -56.29 3.66 -15.90
C ILE A 28 -55.02 4.17 -15.17
N VAL A 29 -55.21 5.32 -14.56
CA VAL A 29 -54.30 5.91 -13.60
C VAL A 29 -54.46 5.15 -12.29
N PHE A 30 -53.45 4.42 -11.86
CA PHE A 30 -53.26 4.01 -10.48
C PHE A 30 -51.90 4.45 -10.01
N GLY A 31 -51.92 5.48 -9.18
CA GLY A 31 -50.76 5.92 -8.42
C GLY A 31 -50.32 4.82 -7.46
N ALA A 32 -49.14 4.31 -7.65
CA ALA A 32 -48.44 3.56 -6.63
C ALA A 32 -47.14 4.34 -6.32
N VAL A 33 -47.13 4.93 -5.15
CA VAL A 33 -45.96 5.52 -4.51
C VAL A 33 -44.97 4.36 -4.26
N TYR A 34 -44.03 4.19 -5.14
CA TYR A 34 -42.89 3.32 -4.88
C TYR A 34 -41.85 4.10 -4.05
N THR A 35 -41.88 3.86 -2.73
CA THR A 35 -40.74 4.15 -1.88
C THR A 35 -39.58 3.27 -2.33
N LEU A 36 -38.66 3.85 -3.07
CA LEU A 36 -37.36 3.27 -3.38
C LEU A 36 -36.54 3.22 -2.09
N ALA A 37 -36.69 2.14 -1.33
CA ALA A 37 -35.66 1.74 -0.39
C ALA A 37 -34.45 1.30 -1.21
N SER A 38 -33.48 2.17 -1.33
CA SER A 38 -32.17 1.84 -1.89
C SER A 38 -31.49 0.82 -0.97
N ARG A 39 -31.76 -0.46 -1.21
CA ARG A 39 -30.90 -1.53 -0.71
C ARG A 39 -29.57 -1.38 -1.43
N ALA A 40 -28.59 -0.84 -0.74
CA ALA A 40 -27.19 -0.98 -1.14
C ALA A 40 -26.91 -2.47 -1.32
N ARG A 41 -26.78 -2.87 -2.57
CA ARG A 41 -26.37 -4.22 -2.94
C ARG A 41 -24.87 -4.26 -2.69
N SER A 42 -24.46 -4.92 -1.62
CA SER A 42 -23.07 -5.30 -1.45
C SER A 42 -22.63 -6.05 -2.71
N GLN A 43 -21.71 -5.47 -3.47
CA GLN A 43 -21.02 -6.15 -4.55
C GLN A 43 -20.15 -7.23 -3.92
N GLN A 44 -20.63 -8.45 -3.95
CA GLN A 44 -19.82 -9.62 -3.69
C GLN A 44 -18.72 -9.69 -4.75
N SER A 45 -17.46 -9.64 -4.29
CA SER A 45 -16.30 -9.92 -5.15
C SER A 45 -16.43 -11.28 -5.81
N PRO A 46 -15.98 -11.46 -7.07
CA PRO A 46 -16.18 -12.69 -7.85
C PRO A 46 -15.53 -13.94 -7.26
N ASP A 47 -14.64 -13.83 -6.29
CA ASP A 47 -13.79 -14.93 -5.80
C ASP A 47 -14.12 -15.46 -4.40
N GLY A 48 -15.29 -15.18 -3.83
CA GLY A 48 -15.69 -15.79 -2.56
C GLY A 48 -14.79 -15.51 -1.35
N ALA A 49 -13.81 -14.62 -1.48
CA ALA A 49 -12.98 -14.16 -0.37
C ALA A 49 -13.83 -13.26 0.55
N PRO A 50 -13.72 -13.39 1.87
CA PRO A 50 -14.42 -12.50 2.81
C PRO A 50 -13.99 -11.05 2.54
N SER A 51 -14.98 -10.20 2.24
CA SER A 51 -14.75 -8.75 2.12
C SER A 51 -14.67 -8.18 3.53
N TYR A 52 -13.49 -7.72 3.92
CA TYR A 52 -13.31 -6.98 5.17
C TYR A 52 -13.59 -5.51 4.92
N GLU A 53 -14.48 -4.92 5.71
CA GLU A 53 -14.88 -3.52 5.59
C GLU A 53 -14.95 -2.86 6.97
N TYR A 54 -14.84 -1.54 7.01
CA TYR A 54 -15.16 -0.77 8.21
C TYR A 54 -16.68 -0.56 8.27
N ASP A 55 -17.29 -0.97 9.39
CA ASP A 55 -18.72 -0.80 9.66
C ASP A 55 -19.08 0.68 9.90
N VAL A 56 -18.22 1.36 10.64
CA VAL A 56 -18.34 2.78 10.95
C VAL A 56 -17.05 3.50 10.67
N ALA A 57 -17.14 4.65 10.00
CA ALA A 57 -16.00 5.53 9.79
C ALA A 57 -16.39 7.00 9.98
N SER A 58 -15.64 7.71 10.81
CA SER A 58 -15.70 9.16 10.99
C SER A 58 -14.43 9.79 10.46
N ILE A 59 -14.57 10.82 9.63
CA ILE A 59 -13.45 11.61 9.10
C ILE A 59 -13.81 13.08 9.32
N LYS A 60 -12.95 13.80 10.05
CA LYS A 60 -13.18 15.21 10.39
C LYS A 60 -11.93 16.03 10.08
N PRO A 61 -12.08 17.28 9.61
CA PRO A 61 -10.93 18.19 9.52
C PRO A 61 -10.24 18.33 10.88
N ASN A 62 -8.91 18.20 10.89
CA ASN A 62 -8.14 18.46 12.11
C ASN A 62 -7.88 19.96 12.24
N ILE A 63 -8.40 20.54 13.32
CA ILE A 63 -8.25 21.97 13.67
C ILE A 63 -7.42 22.17 14.94
N SER A 64 -6.78 21.12 15.44
CA SER A 64 -6.08 21.16 16.75
C SER A 64 -4.83 22.01 16.77
N GLY A 65 -4.25 22.31 15.59
CA GLY A 65 -2.97 23.04 15.48
C GLY A 65 -1.76 22.25 15.99
N THR A 66 -1.93 20.97 16.32
CA THR A 66 -0.82 20.09 16.70
C THR A 66 -0.01 19.65 15.49
N ASN A 67 1.30 19.53 15.63
CA ASN A 67 2.16 18.94 14.60
C ASN A 67 2.32 17.42 14.74
N MET A 68 1.64 16.81 15.74
CA MET A 68 1.72 15.37 15.93
C MET A 68 0.87 14.67 14.87
N VAL A 69 1.51 13.88 14.05
CA VAL A 69 0.87 13.00 13.05
C VAL A 69 0.91 11.57 13.58
N ARG A 70 -0.23 10.92 13.56
CA ARG A 70 -0.35 9.52 13.98
C ARG A 70 -1.30 8.78 13.03
N LEU A 71 -0.88 7.62 12.53
CA LEU A 71 -1.73 6.67 11.83
C LEU A 71 -1.49 5.28 12.43
N MET A 72 -2.51 4.68 12.98
CA MET A 72 -2.42 3.41 13.70
C MET A 72 -3.50 2.45 13.20
N PHE A 73 -3.06 1.27 12.78
CA PHE A 73 -3.94 0.13 12.55
C PHE A 73 -4.07 -0.63 13.87
N ILE A 74 -5.24 -0.52 14.48
CA ILE A 74 -5.57 -1.17 15.75
C ILE A 74 -6.35 -2.46 15.48
N PRO A 75 -6.41 -3.40 16.43
CA PRO A 75 -7.10 -4.67 16.24
C PRO A 75 -8.54 -4.57 15.75
N SER A 76 -9.24 -3.51 16.14
CA SER A 76 -10.65 -3.28 15.78
C SER A 76 -10.84 -2.28 14.62
N GLY A 77 -9.76 -1.78 14.00
CA GLY A 77 -9.91 -0.79 12.94
C GLY A 77 -8.71 0.10 12.68
N LEU A 78 -8.96 1.37 12.39
CA LEU A 78 -7.99 2.39 12.05
C LEU A 78 -8.23 3.64 12.88
N SER A 79 -7.17 4.22 13.43
CA SER A 79 -7.18 5.53 14.07
C SER A 79 -6.11 6.42 13.46
N GLY A 80 -6.49 7.61 13.02
CA GLY A 80 -5.60 8.62 12.45
C GLY A 80 -5.79 9.95 13.15
N THR A 81 -4.70 10.65 13.45
CA THR A 81 -4.70 12.02 13.98
C THR A 81 -3.80 12.87 13.13
N ASN A 82 -4.31 13.99 12.65
CA ASN A 82 -3.56 14.96 11.86
C ASN A 82 -2.94 14.37 10.58
N VAL A 83 -3.64 13.42 9.93
CA VAL A 83 -3.17 12.74 8.72
C VAL A 83 -3.66 13.43 7.45
N THR A 84 -2.84 13.43 6.39
CA THR A 84 -3.24 13.94 5.07
C THR A 84 -3.80 12.82 4.20
N LEU A 85 -4.55 13.18 3.15
CA LEU A 85 -5.04 12.19 2.18
C LEU A 85 -3.87 11.48 1.48
N GLU A 86 -2.77 12.17 1.21
CA GLU A 86 -1.57 11.54 0.66
C GLU A 86 -1.02 10.43 1.55
N MET A 87 -0.91 10.66 2.88
CA MET A 87 -0.45 9.63 3.82
C MET A 87 -1.36 8.40 3.83
N LEU A 88 -2.67 8.62 3.70
CA LEU A 88 -3.64 7.54 3.60
C LEU A 88 -3.49 6.75 2.31
N ILE A 89 -3.29 7.42 1.17
CA ILE A 89 -3.04 6.78 -0.14
C ILE A 89 -1.76 5.95 -0.05
N ARG A 90 -0.68 6.51 0.48
CA ARG A 90 0.58 5.76 0.66
C ARG A 90 0.38 4.48 1.47
N SER A 91 -0.36 4.56 2.56
CA SER A 91 -0.68 3.40 3.40
C SER A 91 -1.59 2.39 2.70
N ALA A 92 -2.61 2.87 1.97
CA ALA A 92 -3.60 2.04 1.27
C ALA A 92 -3.00 1.23 0.12
N TYR A 93 -2.05 1.83 -0.58
CA TYR A 93 -1.44 1.23 -1.78
C TYR A 93 -0.02 0.70 -1.52
N GLY A 94 0.55 0.96 -0.35
CA GLY A 94 1.91 0.52 -0.01
C GLY A 94 2.98 1.19 -0.86
N ILE A 95 2.79 2.46 -1.21
CA ILE A 95 3.64 3.24 -2.13
C ILE A 95 4.30 4.42 -1.43
N GLU A 96 5.30 4.98 -2.09
CA GLU A 96 6.01 6.16 -1.60
C GLU A 96 5.47 7.45 -2.26
N GLU A 97 5.80 8.60 -1.67
CA GLU A 97 5.34 9.91 -2.15
C GLU A 97 5.67 10.16 -3.61
N ASN A 98 6.87 9.80 -4.06
CA ASN A 98 7.36 9.98 -5.43
C ASN A 98 6.65 9.09 -6.47
N GLN A 99 5.83 8.15 -6.03
CA GLN A 99 4.98 7.32 -6.87
C GLN A 99 3.56 7.88 -7.04
N ILE A 100 3.23 8.99 -6.36
CA ILE A 100 1.92 9.64 -6.47
C ILE A 100 2.04 10.85 -7.40
N SER A 101 1.15 10.93 -8.38
CA SER A 101 1.07 12.03 -9.34
C SER A 101 -0.35 12.57 -9.46
N GLY A 102 -0.48 13.86 -9.80
CA GLY A 102 -1.79 14.49 -9.94
C GLY A 102 -2.48 14.78 -8.62
N GLY A 103 -3.81 14.90 -8.69
CA GLY A 103 -4.67 15.21 -7.56
C GLY A 103 -4.75 16.69 -7.18
N PRO A 104 -5.66 17.05 -6.29
CA PRO A 104 -5.87 18.43 -5.87
C PRO A 104 -4.77 18.92 -4.92
N SER A 105 -4.56 20.23 -4.84
CA SER A 105 -3.51 20.84 -4.01
C SER A 105 -3.68 20.55 -2.50
N TRP A 106 -4.91 20.38 -2.04
CA TRP A 106 -5.20 20.09 -0.63
C TRP A 106 -4.82 18.65 -0.19
N LEU A 107 -4.47 17.78 -1.13
CA LEU A 107 -4.05 16.39 -0.87
C LEU A 107 -2.96 16.28 0.23
N ARG A 108 -2.04 17.25 0.26
CA ARG A 108 -0.88 17.29 1.16
C ARG A 108 -1.00 18.29 2.29
N SER A 109 -1.95 19.23 2.18
CA SER A 109 -2.07 20.35 3.13
C SER A 109 -3.24 20.24 4.09
N ASP A 110 -4.31 19.58 3.70
CA ASP A 110 -5.45 19.40 4.57
C ASP A 110 -5.27 18.17 5.45
N HIS A 111 -5.50 18.36 6.72
CA HIS A 111 -5.31 17.33 7.74
C HIS A 111 -6.64 16.86 8.30
N TYR A 112 -6.70 15.59 8.62
CA TYR A 112 -7.91 14.92 9.08
C TYR A 112 -7.65 14.07 10.32
N ASP A 113 -8.66 13.97 11.18
CA ASP A 113 -8.78 12.95 12.20
C ASP A 113 -9.71 11.86 11.71
N ILE A 114 -9.29 10.61 11.82
CA ILE A 114 -9.99 9.45 11.30
C ILE A 114 -10.16 8.43 12.41
N ASP A 115 -11.37 7.91 12.57
CA ASP A 115 -11.69 6.76 13.42
C ASP A 115 -12.60 5.83 12.62
N ALA A 116 -12.08 4.67 12.24
CA ALA A 116 -12.83 3.66 11.49
C ALA A 116 -12.77 2.32 12.22
N LYS A 117 -13.91 1.67 12.36
CA LYS A 117 -14.06 0.44 13.16
C LYS A 117 -14.73 -0.66 12.35
N MET A 118 -14.27 -1.86 12.58
CA MET A 118 -14.92 -3.10 12.15
C MET A 118 -15.99 -3.50 13.18
N ASP A 119 -17.02 -4.20 12.74
CA ASP A 119 -17.90 -4.91 13.66
C ASP A 119 -17.17 -6.08 14.33
N SER A 120 -17.72 -6.59 15.43
CA SER A 120 -17.05 -7.66 16.20
C SER A 120 -16.82 -8.95 15.38
N PRO A 121 -17.79 -9.46 14.61
CA PRO A 121 -17.57 -10.64 13.77
C PRO A 121 -16.46 -10.46 12.74
N THR A 122 -16.38 -9.29 12.09
CA THR A 122 -15.33 -8.97 11.11
C THR A 122 -13.97 -8.86 11.79
N ALA A 123 -13.88 -8.22 12.96
CA ALA A 123 -12.66 -8.12 13.74
C ALA A 123 -12.15 -9.50 14.18
N ASP A 124 -13.04 -10.39 14.65
CA ASP A 124 -12.70 -11.76 15.04
C ASP A 124 -12.17 -12.61 13.86
N ALA A 125 -12.77 -12.44 12.67
CA ALA A 125 -12.29 -13.10 11.47
C ALA A 125 -10.94 -12.54 11.01
N PHE A 126 -10.78 -11.22 11.04
CA PHE A 126 -9.55 -10.51 10.68
C PHE A 126 -8.36 -10.92 11.57
N HIS A 127 -8.58 -11.15 12.85
CA HIS A 127 -7.54 -11.60 13.78
C HIS A 127 -6.99 -13.00 13.48
N LYS A 128 -7.77 -13.84 12.81
CA LYS A 128 -7.37 -15.19 12.41
C LYS A 128 -6.51 -15.23 11.16
N LEU A 129 -6.43 -14.11 10.43
CA LEU A 129 -5.60 -13.99 9.24
C LEU A 129 -4.11 -14.08 9.57
N GLY A 130 -3.34 -14.67 8.66
CA GLY A 130 -1.90 -14.56 8.64
C GLY A 130 -1.44 -13.10 8.46
N GLU A 131 -0.18 -12.83 8.72
CA GLU A 131 0.36 -11.45 8.70
C GLU A 131 0.22 -10.81 7.30
N ASP A 132 0.57 -11.55 6.24
CA ASP A 132 0.45 -11.05 4.87
C ASP A 132 -0.99 -10.82 4.43
N GLU A 133 -1.89 -11.75 4.77
CA GLU A 133 -3.31 -11.63 4.48
C GLU A 133 -3.93 -10.44 5.21
N ARG A 134 -3.57 -10.26 6.48
CA ARG A 134 -4.01 -9.13 7.29
C ARG A 134 -3.54 -7.80 6.71
N ARG A 135 -2.29 -7.74 6.26
CA ARG A 135 -1.74 -6.54 5.60
C ARG A 135 -2.52 -6.20 4.33
N LEU A 136 -2.79 -7.20 3.47
CA LEU A 136 -3.57 -7.00 2.25
C LEU A 136 -5.02 -6.59 2.56
N ALA A 137 -5.67 -7.25 3.51
CA ALA A 137 -7.02 -6.89 3.94
C ALA A 137 -7.09 -5.46 4.46
N THR A 138 -6.11 -5.05 5.29
CA THR A 138 -6.01 -3.66 5.78
C THR A 138 -5.88 -2.65 4.65
N GLN A 139 -5.06 -2.94 3.64
CA GLN A 139 -4.91 -2.09 2.47
C GLN A 139 -6.21 -1.97 1.69
N HIS A 140 -6.89 -3.08 1.41
CA HIS A 140 -8.18 -3.08 0.71
C HIS A 140 -9.27 -2.33 1.48
N MET A 141 -9.36 -2.52 2.79
CA MET A 141 -10.30 -1.77 3.63
C MET A 141 -10.05 -0.26 3.57
N LEU A 142 -8.78 0.15 3.61
CA LEU A 142 -8.43 1.56 3.50
C LEU A 142 -8.70 2.10 2.10
N GLN A 143 -8.42 1.34 1.03
CA GLN A 143 -8.78 1.72 -0.34
C GLN A 143 -10.29 1.94 -0.49
N ALA A 144 -11.11 1.02 0.05
CA ALA A 144 -12.57 1.16 0.02
C ALA A 144 -13.04 2.41 0.79
N LEU A 145 -12.46 2.68 1.95
CA LEU A 145 -12.75 3.89 2.73
C LEU A 145 -12.42 5.17 1.95
N LEU A 146 -11.26 5.20 1.28
CA LEU A 146 -10.85 6.36 0.48
C LEU A 146 -11.75 6.56 -0.74
N ALA A 147 -12.14 5.48 -1.41
CA ALA A 147 -13.08 5.54 -2.54
C ALA A 147 -14.46 6.04 -2.11
N ASP A 148 -14.95 5.60 -0.94
CA ASP A 148 -16.25 6.03 -0.41
C ASP A 148 -16.23 7.48 0.08
N ARG A 149 -15.29 7.84 0.95
CA ARG A 149 -15.30 9.10 1.69
C ARG A 149 -14.67 10.27 0.96
N PHE A 150 -13.61 10.01 0.19
CA PHE A 150 -12.91 11.02 -0.60
C PHE A 150 -13.21 10.93 -2.09
N LYS A 151 -14.09 10.01 -2.50
CA LYS A 151 -14.39 9.72 -3.92
C LYS A 151 -13.10 9.51 -4.73
N LEU A 152 -12.10 8.93 -4.05
CA LEU A 152 -10.79 8.72 -4.65
C LEU A 152 -10.89 7.76 -5.84
N ALA A 153 -10.49 8.26 -6.99
CA ALA A 153 -10.27 7.47 -8.20
C ALA A 153 -8.82 7.68 -8.66
N LEU A 154 -8.14 6.58 -8.94
CA LEU A 154 -6.78 6.62 -9.45
C LEU A 154 -6.54 5.47 -10.43
N HIS A 155 -5.56 5.63 -11.30
CA HIS A 155 -5.08 4.56 -12.17
C HIS A 155 -3.56 4.41 -12.09
N HIS A 156 -3.08 3.27 -12.55
CA HIS A 156 -1.66 2.95 -12.60
C HIS A 156 -1.10 3.35 -13.97
N ASP A 157 0.08 3.92 -13.95
CA ASP A 157 0.90 4.16 -15.13
C ASP A 157 2.35 3.76 -14.83
N SER A 158 3.13 3.61 -15.87
CA SER A 158 4.54 3.26 -15.74
C SER A 158 5.41 4.37 -16.32
N LYS A 159 6.25 4.97 -15.49
CA LYS A 159 7.10 6.08 -15.89
C LYS A 159 8.56 5.76 -15.75
N GLU A 160 9.35 6.15 -16.74
CA GLU A 160 10.80 6.04 -16.64
C GLU A 160 11.35 7.16 -15.76
N LEU A 161 11.82 6.79 -14.57
CA LEU A 161 12.38 7.71 -13.59
C LEU A 161 13.84 7.39 -13.29
N SER A 162 14.53 8.35 -12.67
CA SER A 162 15.84 8.08 -12.07
C SER A 162 15.64 7.28 -10.78
N ILE A 163 16.20 6.08 -10.73
CA ILE A 163 16.11 5.16 -9.60
C ILE A 163 17.48 4.81 -9.07
N TYR A 164 17.52 4.21 -7.90
CA TYR A 164 18.65 3.42 -7.44
C TYR A 164 18.37 1.93 -7.63
N ALA A 165 19.25 1.24 -8.35
CA ALA A 165 19.23 -0.21 -8.37
C ALA A 165 20.08 -0.72 -7.21
N LEU A 166 19.50 -1.50 -6.31
CA LEU A 166 20.23 -2.27 -5.33
C LEU A 166 20.80 -3.50 -6.03
N VAL A 167 22.11 -3.60 -6.13
CA VAL A 167 22.81 -4.68 -6.83
C VAL A 167 23.91 -5.27 -5.96
N VAL A 168 24.39 -6.47 -6.30
CA VAL A 168 25.55 -7.08 -5.64
C VAL A 168 26.83 -6.35 -6.04
N ALA A 169 27.65 -5.97 -5.06
CA ALA A 169 28.95 -5.35 -5.28
C ALA A 169 29.98 -6.35 -5.82
N LYS A 170 31.10 -5.86 -6.37
CA LYS A 170 32.14 -6.71 -7.02
C LYS A 170 32.66 -7.86 -6.14
N ASN A 171 32.68 -7.65 -4.81
CA ASN A 171 33.21 -8.63 -3.87
C ASN A 171 32.18 -9.66 -3.41
N GLY A 172 31.00 -9.68 -4.03
CA GLY A 172 29.90 -10.56 -3.66
C GLY A 172 29.13 -10.10 -2.41
N PRO A 173 27.98 -10.75 -2.14
CA PRO A 173 27.17 -10.43 -0.97
C PRO A 173 27.84 -10.90 0.32
N LYS A 174 27.73 -10.10 1.39
CA LYS A 174 28.18 -10.41 2.75
C LYS A 174 26.98 -10.61 3.67
N LEU A 175 26.03 -11.41 3.21
CA LEU A 175 24.75 -11.64 3.86
C LEU A 175 24.67 -13.07 4.36
N ARG A 176 24.04 -13.27 5.51
CA ARG A 176 23.69 -14.62 5.99
C ARG A 176 22.29 -14.98 5.48
N GLN A 177 22.20 -16.00 4.64
CA GLN A 177 20.88 -16.50 4.24
C GLN A 177 20.21 -17.20 5.43
N ALA A 178 19.00 -16.75 5.76
CA ALA A 178 18.18 -17.34 6.80
C ALA A 178 17.57 -18.66 6.31
N LYS A 179 17.54 -19.65 7.20
CA LYS A 179 16.93 -20.96 6.94
C LYS A 179 15.55 -21.04 7.59
N PRO A 180 14.64 -21.89 7.08
CA PRO A 180 13.31 -22.07 7.68
C PRO A 180 13.32 -22.42 9.16
N ASP A 181 14.33 -23.16 9.60
CA ASP A 181 14.46 -23.66 10.98
C ASP A 181 15.34 -22.76 11.87
N ASP A 182 15.75 -21.59 11.38
CA ASP A 182 16.56 -20.67 12.17
C ASP A 182 15.76 -20.14 13.37
N THR A 183 16.40 -20.21 14.53
CA THR A 183 15.88 -19.66 15.79
C THR A 183 16.64 -18.40 16.18
N TYR A 184 15.94 -17.47 16.80
CA TYR A 184 16.50 -16.16 17.18
C TYR A 184 16.36 -15.91 18.69
N PRO A 185 17.06 -16.68 19.57
CA PRO A 185 16.85 -16.60 21.02
C PRO A 185 17.12 -15.21 21.59
N ASN A 186 18.07 -14.48 21.01
CA ASN A 186 18.43 -13.09 21.38
C ASN A 186 18.01 -12.07 20.31
N GLY A 187 17.03 -12.43 19.48
CA GLY A 187 16.63 -11.64 18.34
C GLY A 187 15.66 -10.52 18.67
N ILE A 188 15.17 -9.89 17.59
CA ILE A 188 14.13 -8.87 17.66
C ILE A 188 12.83 -9.54 18.07
N LYS A 189 12.26 -9.07 19.20
CA LYS A 189 11.01 -9.57 19.73
C LYS A 189 9.82 -8.83 19.13
N GLY A 190 8.80 -9.59 18.74
CA GLY A 190 7.51 -9.05 18.36
C GLY A 190 6.71 -8.48 19.54
N PRO A 191 5.50 -7.96 19.31
CA PRO A 191 4.61 -7.46 20.37
C PRO A 191 4.25 -8.53 21.43
N ASP A 192 4.30 -9.80 21.05
CA ASP A 192 4.09 -10.97 21.92
C ASP A 192 5.34 -11.37 22.73
N GLY A 193 6.44 -10.64 22.60
CA GLY A 193 7.71 -10.90 23.27
C GLY A 193 8.53 -12.05 22.67
N ILE A 194 8.08 -12.65 21.54
CA ILE A 194 8.75 -13.78 20.88
C ILE A 194 9.62 -13.26 19.73
N ALA A 195 10.87 -13.71 19.71
CA ALA A 195 11.77 -13.41 18.58
C ALA A 195 11.61 -14.47 17.48
N ARG A 196 11.49 -14.00 16.23
CA ARG A 196 11.26 -14.87 15.07
C ARG A 196 11.82 -14.27 13.79
N ALA A 197 11.84 -15.04 12.70
CA ALA A 197 12.10 -14.56 11.37
C ALA A 197 11.03 -13.54 10.92
N GLY A 198 11.33 -12.73 9.89
CA GLY A 198 10.42 -11.71 9.39
C GLY A 198 10.46 -10.41 10.17
N MET A 199 11.42 -10.24 11.09
CA MET A 199 11.51 -9.06 11.95
C MET A 199 12.60 -8.10 11.50
N MET A 200 12.31 -6.79 11.60
CA MET A 200 13.25 -5.73 11.34
C MET A 200 13.23 -4.72 12.48
N ARG A 201 14.40 -4.26 12.87
CA ARG A 201 14.55 -3.15 13.81
C ARG A 201 15.38 -2.06 13.16
N MET A 202 14.84 -0.86 13.17
CA MET A 202 15.53 0.33 12.70
C MET A 202 15.75 1.28 13.87
N GLY A 203 16.95 1.80 13.97
CA GLY A 203 17.36 2.84 14.90
C GLY A 203 18.10 3.95 14.16
N ARG A 204 18.57 4.95 14.88
CA ARG A 204 19.37 6.03 14.31
C ARG A 204 20.71 5.49 13.80
N GLY A 205 20.87 5.39 12.48
CA GLY A 205 22.10 4.87 11.86
C GLY A 205 22.33 3.37 12.04
N GLN A 206 21.30 2.60 12.39
CA GLN A 206 21.39 1.15 12.51
C GLN A 206 20.13 0.47 12.01
N LEU A 207 20.31 -0.60 11.26
CA LEU A 207 19.27 -1.51 10.79
C LEU A 207 19.67 -2.94 11.09
N THR A 208 18.77 -3.70 11.72
CA THR A 208 18.92 -5.15 11.91
C THR A 208 17.76 -5.87 11.25
N SER A 209 18.05 -6.86 10.45
CA SER A 209 17.09 -7.72 9.75
C SER A 209 17.24 -9.17 10.21
N GLN A 210 16.13 -9.85 10.42
CA GLN A 210 16.05 -11.25 10.75
C GLN A 210 15.10 -11.95 9.78
N GLY A 211 15.66 -12.71 8.84
CA GLY A 211 14.89 -13.53 7.91
C GLY A 211 13.98 -12.73 6.97
N LEU A 212 14.45 -11.60 6.42
CA LEU A 212 13.69 -10.80 5.47
C LEU A 212 14.29 -10.81 4.07
N PRO A 213 13.46 -10.73 3.01
CA PRO A 213 13.93 -10.61 1.64
C PRO A 213 14.57 -9.24 1.40
N LEU A 214 15.48 -9.15 0.42
CA LEU A 214 16.15 -7.89 0.09
C LEU A 214 15.19 -6.84 -0.49
N SER A 215 14.06 -7.24 -1.02
CA SER A 215 12.98 -6.31 -1.37
C SER A 215 12.44 -5.52 -0.16
N ALA A 216 12.52 -6.06 1.05
CA ALA A 216 12.18 -5.32 2.28
C ALA A 216 13.24 -4.26 2.59
N LEU A 217 14.53 -4.57 2.36
CA LEU A 217 15.61 -3.58 2.45
C LEU A 217 15.42 -2.47 1.41
N ALA A 218 15.11 -2.81 0.15
CA ALA A 218 14.87 -1.82 -0.90
C ALA A 218 13.72 -0.87 -0.54
N ARG A 219 12.61 -1.39 -0.02
CA ARG A 219 11.48 -0.56 0.46
C ARG A 219 11.88 0.37 1.60
N LEU A 220 12.67 -0.12 2.55
CA LEU A 220 13.17 0.72 3.63
C LEU A 220 14.07 1.84 3.09
N LEU A 221 14.95 1.53 2.15
CA LEU A 221 15.83 2.52 1.53
C LEU A 221 15.04 3.59 0.76
N ASN A 222 13.86 3.27 0.21
CA ASN A 222 12.97 4.28 -0.39
C ASN A 222 12.62 5.41 0.59
N SER A 223 12.35 5.05 1.86
CA SER A 223 11.99 6.04 2.88
C SER A 223 13.18 6.87 3.38
N GLN A 224 14.40 6.43 3.08
CA GLN A 224 15.64 7.09 3.51
C GLN A 224 16.32 7.89 2.40
N LEU A 225 15.92 7.67 1.16
CA LEU A 225 16.53 8.27 -0.02
C LEU A 225 15.49 9.04 -0.84
N ASP A 226 15.96 9.97 -1.63
CA ASP A 226 15.15 10.83 -2.51
C ASP A 226 14.65 10.16 -3.79
N ARG A 227 14.96 8.87 -3.96
CA ARG A 227 14.65 8.10 -5.19
C ARG A 227 14.17 6.71 -4.87
N THR A 228 13.31 6.19 -5.73
CA THR A 228 12.88 4.80 -5.68
C THR A 228 14.09 3.86 -5.76
N VAL A 229 14.17 2.92 -4.82
CA VAL A 229 15.14 1.84 -4.82
C VAL A 229 14.47 0.56 -5.31
N VAL A 230 15.06 -0.06 -6.33
CA VAL A 230 14.58 -1.31 -6.90
C VAL A 230 15.57 -2.41 -6.60
N ASP A 231 15.10 -3.52 -6.03
CA ASP A 231 15.94 -4.71 -5.82
C ASP A 231 16.27 -5.38 -7.18
N LYS A 232 17.51 -5.29 -7.56
CA LYS A 232 18.11 -5.96 -8.73
C LYS A 232 19.29 -6.85 -8.36
N THR A 233 19.33 -7.29 -7.09
CA THR A 233 20.41 -8.17 -6.61
C THR A 233 20.35 -9.55 -7.23
N GLY A 234 19.16 -10.02 -7.63
CA GLY A 234 18.93 -11.39 -8.09
C GLY A 234 19.13 -12.44 -7.00
N LEU A 235 19.21 -12.05 -5.74
CA LEU A 235 19.41 -12.95 -4.61
C LEU A 235 18.07 -13.43 -4.05
N PRO A 236 17.71 -14.70 -4.23
CA PRO A 236 16.45 -15.25 -3.73
C PRO A 236 16.54 -15.58 -2.23
N GLY A 237 15.37 -15.59 -1.56
CA GLY A 237 15.24 -16.00 -0.16
C GLY A 237 15.35 -14.83 0.83
N ASN A 238 15.50 -15.21 2.10
CA ASN A 238 15.52 -14.28 3.22
C ASN A 238 16.92 -14.18 3.82
N TYR A 239 17.24 -13.04 4.43
CA TYR A 239 18.59 -12.75 4.92
C TYR A 239 18.56 -12.13 6.29
N ASP A 240 19.60 -12.50 7.08
CA ASP A 240 19.95 -11.86 8.34
C ASP A 240 21.13 -10.92 8.07
N PHE A 241 21.01 -9.70 8.55
CA PHE A 241 22.11 -8.74 8.49
C PHE A 241 21.94 -7.62 9.50
N THR A 242 23.03 -6.96 9.80
CA THR A 242 23.05 -5.68 10.51
C THR A 242 23.81 -4.68 9.65
N LEU A 243 23.25 -3.49 9.50
CA LEU A 243 23.82 -2.37 8.79
C LEU A 243 23.97 -1.19 9.74
N GLN A 244 25.14 -0.57 9.78
CA GLN A 244 25.42 0.60 10.60
C GLN A 244 26.02 1.72 9.74
N TRP A 245 25.46 2.92 9.85
CA TRP A 245 25.92 4.08 9.10
C TRP A 245 25.81 5.35 9.94
N THR A 246 26.49 6.40 9.53
CA THR A 246 26.27 7.74 10.08
C THR A 246 25.14 8.41 9.33
N PRO A 247 24.00 8.70 9.97
CA PRO A 247 22.92 9.45 9.35
C PRO A 247 23.37 10.84 8.96
N ASP A 248 22.98 11.30 7.78
CA ASP A 248 23.13 12.72 7.43
C ASP A 248 22.07 13.57 8.14
N GLU A 249 22.21 14.90 8.08
CA GLU A 249 21.33 15.83 8.79
C GLU A 249 19.86 15.72 8.34
N SER A 250 19.62 15.34 7.08
CA SER A 250 18.27 15.16 6.52
C SER A 250 17.57 13.94 7.12
N GLN A 251 18.32 12.87 7.40
CA GLN A 251 17.81 11.64 7.99
C GLN A 251 17.54 11.80 9.51
N GLY A 252 18.23 12.72 10.16
CA GLY A 252 18.07 12.97 11.60
C GLY A 252 16.71 13.51 12.02
N ALA A 253 15.97 14.13 11.12
CA ALA A 253 14.66 14.70 11.41
C ALA A 253 13.55 13.64 11.60
N MET A 254 13.63 12.50 10.91
CA MET A 254 12.63 11.41 10.99
C MET A 254 12.69 10.63 12.32
N PHE A 255 13.85 10.64 13.02
CA PHE A 255 14.04 9.90 14.27
C PHE A 255 13.87 10.74 15.53
N ARG A 256 13.40 11.99 15.43
CA ARG A 256 12.98 12.76 16.60
C ARG A 256 11.62 12.26 17.07
N GLY A 257 11.63 11.25 17.95
CA GLY A 257 10.44 10.86 18.69
C GLY A 257 9.92 12.02 19.56
N PRO A 258 8.62 12.03 19.90
CA PRO A 258 7.98 13.09 20.67
C PRO A 258 8.53 13.25 22.10
N ASP A 259 9.35 12.33 22.59
CA ASP A 259 9.89 12.31 23.96
C ASP A 259 11.29 12.92 24.15
N THR A 260 11.90 13.46 23.10
CA THR A 260 13.13 14.22 23.27
C THR A 260 12.79 15.69 23.56
N GLY A 261 12.45 15.98 24.82
CA GLY A 261 12.41 17.34 25.36
C GLY A 261 13.76 18.04 25.13
N PRO A 262 13.85 19.38 25.40
CA PRO A 262 15.04 20.18 25.14
C PRO A 262 16.20 19.88 26.14
N GLN A 263 16.38 18.64 26.52
CA GLN A 263 17.48 18.22 27.40
C GLN A 263 18.50 17.41 26.60
N GLY A 264 19.61 18.09 26.42
CA GLY A 264 20.91 17.46 26.17
C GLY A 264 21.08 17.00 24.75
N SER A 265 21.91 17.69 24.02
CA SER A 265 22.68 17.16 22.90
C SER A 265 23.22 15.79 23.32
N ALA A 266 22.50 14.73 23.04
CA ALA A 266 23.15 13.44 22.95
C ALA A 266 24.32 13.66 21.98
N PRO A 267 25.54 13.22 22.31
CA PRO A 267 26.69 13.41 21.44
C PRO A 267 26.26 12.92 20.05
N SER A 268 26.40 13.80 19.05
CA SER A 268 26.27 13.40 17.66
C SER A 268 27.10 12.14 17.53
N PRO A 269 26.57 11.01 17.00
CA PRO A 269 27.40 9.86 16.72
C PRO A 269 28.57 10.42 15.91
N ASP A 270 29.80 10.11 16.36
CA ASP A 270 31.02 10.61 15.75
C ASP A 270 30.83 10.63 14.25
N ALA A 271 31.02 11.83 13.64
CA ALA A 271 30.86 12.04 12.19
C ALA A 271 31.87 11.18 11.35
N SER A 272 32.53 10.23 12.00
CA SER A 272 33.56 9.35 11.49
C SER A 272 33.07 8.02 10.91
N GLY A 273 31.78 7.67 11.04
CA GLY A 273 31.26 6.43 10.50
C GLY A 273 30.97 6.48 8.98
N PRO A 274 30.78 5.32 8.32
CA PRO A 274 30.52 5.28 6.89
C PRO A 274 29.16 5.89 6.55
N SER A 275 29.03 6.46 5.34
CA SER A 275 27.75 6.83 4.76
C SER A 275 26.90 5.60 4.53
N LEU A 276 25.58 5.76 4.37
CA LEU A 276 24.67 4.65 4.03
C LEU A 276 25.14 3.88 2.78
N PHE A 277 25.61 4.58 1.74
CA PHE A 277 26.12 3.97 0.50
C PHE A 277 27.39 3.15 0.76
N THR A 278 28.31 3.69 1.53
CA THR A 278 29.54 2.99 1.92
C THR A 278 29.24 1.78 2.80
N ALA A 279 28.35 1.94 3.78
CA ALA A 279 27.93 0.88 4.69
C ALA A 279 27.30 -0.31 3.94
N LEU A 280 26.40 -0.05 2.99
CA LEU A 280 25.81 -1.09 2.14
C LEU A 280 26.91 -1.90 1.42
N GLN A 281 27.92 -1.22 0.88
CA GLN A 281 28.97 -1.88 0.14
C GLN A 281 29.95 -2.63 1.03
N GLU A 282 30.37 -2.06 2.13
CA GLU A 282 31.39 -2.64 3.01
C GLU A 282 30.82 -3.75 3.89
N GLN A 283 29.62 -3.55 4.44
CA GLN A 283 29.04 -4.47 5.42
C GLN A 283 28.17 -5.55 4.78
N LEU A 284 27.40 -5.21 3.74
CA LEU A 284 26.46 -6.16 3.10
C LEU A 284 26.96 -6.69 1.75
N GLY A 285 28.01 -6.10 1.16
CA GLY A 285 28.46 -6.42 -0.19
C GLY A 285 27.42 -6.07 -1.27
N LEU A 286 26.56 -5.08 -0.99
CA LEU A 286 25.56 -4.53 -1.89
C LEU A 286 25.91 -3.09 -2.23
N LYS A 287 25.43 -2.59 -3.36
CA LYS A 287 25.60 -1.17 -3.74
C LYS A 287 24.35 -0.62 -4.41
N LEU A 288 24.20 0.69 -4.34
CA LEU A 288 23.19 1.44 -5.05
C LEU A 288 23.79 2.04 -6.33
N GLU A 289 23.22 1.68 -7.47
CA GLU A 289 23.59 2.25 -8.78
C GLU A 289 22.49 3.16 -9.28
N SER A 290 22.83 4.43 -9.58
CA SER A 290 21.90 5.35 -10.21
C SER A 290 21.69 4.97 -11.67
N GLN A 291 20.43 4.73 -12.05
CA GLN A 291 20.07 4.40 -13.43
C GLN A 291 18.64 4.89 -13.76
N LYS A 292 18.29 4.84 -15.03
CA LYS A 292 16.90 4.96 -15.47
C LYS A 292 16.18 3.64 -15.26
N GLY A 293 14.93 3.69 -14.83
CA GLY A 293 14.10 2.50 -14.65
C GLY A 293 12.63 2.83 -14.66
N SER A 294 11.84 1.84 -15.07
CA SER A 294 10.39 1.93 -15.02
C SER A 294 9.93 1.82 -13.58
N VAL A 295 9.17 2.81 -13.14
CA VAL A 295 8.54 2.87 -11.82
C VAL A 295 7.05 2.96 -12.03
N GLU A 296 6.31 2.12 -11.33
CA GLU A 296 4.87 2.22 -11.26
C GLU A 296 4.49 3.48 -10.49
N ILE A 297 3.68 4.32 -11.11
CA ILE A 297 3.12 5.52 -10.50
C ILE A 297 1.60 5.42 -10.43
N TYR A 298 1.03 6.09 -9.44
CA TYR A 298 -0.39 6.16 -9.19
C TYR A 298 -0.86 7.58 -9.51
N ILE A 299 -1.67 7.71 -10.54
CA ILE A 299 -2.19 8.99 -11.00
C ILE A 299 -3.58 9.17 -10.41
N ILE A 300 -3.76 10.24 -9.63
CA ILE A 300 -5.05 10.57 -9.05
C ILE A 300 -5.88 11.28 -10.09
N ASP A 301 -6.95 10.60 -10.55
CA ASP A 301 -7.91 11.11 -11.51
C ASP A 301 -8.92 12.04 -10.85
N HIS A 302 -9.34 11.68 -9.64
CA HIS A 302 -10.35 12.40 -8.89
C HIS A 302 -10.18 12.22 -7.38
N ALA A 303 -10.44 13.29 -6.63
CA ALA A 303 -10.62 13.25 -5.18
C ALA A 303 -11.48 14.42 -4.72
N GLU A 304 -12.35 14.18 -3.75
CA GLU A 304 -13.20 15.18 -3.10
C GLU A 304 -12.87 15.26 -1.61
N LYS A 305 -13.08 16.44 -1.02
CA LYS A 305 -13.01 16.55 0.45
C LYS A 305 -14.18 15.77 1.06
N PRO A 306 -13.94 15.05 2.18
CA PRO A 306 -15.02 14.30 2.81
C PRO A 306 -16.10 15.25 3.31
N SER A 307 -17.38 14.85 3.18
CA SER A 307 -18.47 15.56 3.84
C SER A 307 -18.32 15.43 5.36
N GLU A 308 -18.59 16.49 6.09
CA GLU A 308 -18.65 16.42 7.55
C GLU A 308 -19.72 15.42 7.98
N ASN A 309 -19.34 14.50 8.86
CA ASN A 309 -20.26 13.52 9.47
C ASN A 309 -20.84 14.05 10.75
#